data_45e367737d66ea0a00761eefe2057525
#
_entry.id   45e367737d66ea0a00761eefe2057525
#
_cell.length_a   1.000
_cell.length_b   1.000
_cell.length_c   1.000
_cell.angle_alpha   90.00
_cell.angle_beta   90.00
_cell.angle_gamma   90.00
#
_symmetry.space_group_name_H-M   'P 1'
#
loop_
_entity.id
_entity.type
_entity.pdbx_description
1 polymer ?
#
loop_
_entity_poly.entity_id
_entity_poly.type
_entity_poly.pdbx_seq_one_letter_code
_entity_poly.pdbx_strand_id
1 'polypeptide(L)'
;GGEGAIVASGASPFGLGSDIGGSIRLPAFFNGVFGHKPSAGLIPNTGQHPLAHNEALRFLGTGPLCRRAEDLMPLVRVLAGPDGLDPSTESMPLGDPADVDFQQMNVITVPDNGRQKADGALKQAQQRAAAHLESLGATVRDKHFDDFRHAIDMWLTNLSSAEGKHTFRKLMGRRETGALVGQLARWLVGGAEHS
;
A
#
# COMPACT_ATOMS: atom_id res chain seq x y z
N GLY A 1 -2.50 11.67 -1.39
CA GLY A 1 -1.62 12.60 -0.64
C GLY A 1 -2.38 13.46 0.35
N GLY A 2 -3.55 14.00 -0.02
CA GLY A 2 -4.34 14.90 0.82
C GLY A 2 -4.75 14.29 2.16
N GLU A 3 -5.23 13.05 2.15
CA GLU A 3 -5.61 12.33 3.38
C GLU A 3 -4.42 12.16 4.35
N GLY A 4 -3.24 11.79 3.83
CA GLY A 4 -2.05 11.71 4.67
C GLY A 4 -1.67 13.05 5.29
N ALA A 5 -1.75 14.13 4.51
CA ALA A 5 -1.41 15.47 4.98
C ALA A 5 -2.40 16.00 6.04
N ILE A 6 -3.71 15.84 5.84
CA ILE A 6 -4.72 16.33 6.79
C ILE A 6 -4.68 15.56 8.12
N VAL A 7 -4.43 14.26 8.07
CA VAL A 7 -4.24 13.44 9.28
C VAL A 7 -2.96 13.82 10.01
N ALA A 8 -1.85 14.00 9.28
CA ALA A 8 -0.57 14.39 9.87
C ALA A 8 -0.62 15.78 10.52
N SER A 9 -1.31 16.73 9.91
CA SER A 9 -1.49 18.08 10.48
C SER A 9 -2.40 18.13 11.72
N GLY A 10 -3.09 17.03 12.05
CA GLY A 10 -4.05 16.99 13.15
C GLY A 10 -5.43 17.55 12.81
N ALA A 11 -5.65 17.99 11.57
CA ALA A 11 -6.93 18.57 11.15
C ALA A 11 -8.03 17.49 10.98
N SER A 12 -7.66 16.21 10.87
CA SER A 12 -8.58 15.08 10.95
C SER A 12 -8.06 14.02 11.91
N PRO A 13 -8.91 13.34 12.70
CA PRO A 13 -8.51 12.26 13.57
C PRO A 13 -8.04 11.02 12.77
N PHE A 14 -8.67 10.75 11.64
CA PHE A 14 -8.32 9.69 10.69
C PHE A 14 -8.70 10.10 9.27
N GLY A 15 -8.26 9.35 8.30
CA GLY A 15 -8.64 9.45 6.90
C GLY A 15 -8.93 8.08 6.31
N LEU A 16 -9.67 8.04 5.21
CA LEU A 16 -9.87 6.84 4.41
C LEU A 16 -9.19 7.03 3.06
N GLY A 17 -8.51 6.01 2.62
CA GLY A 17 -7.85 5.99 1.32
C GLY A 17 -8.09 4.68 0.59
N SER A 18 -7.68 4.64 -0.66
CA SER A 18 -7.60 3.41 -1.44
C SER A 18 -6.16 3.19 -1.91
N ASP A 19 -5.76 1.95 -2.03
CA ASP A 19 -4.41 1.57 -2.38
C ASP A 19 -4.41 0.38 -3.33
N ILE A 20 -3.95 0.62 -4.55
CA ILE A 20 -3.72 -0.42 -5.55
C ILE A 20 -2.23 -0.59 -5.84
N GLY A 21 -1.43 0.45 -5.62
CA GLY A 21 0.01 0.48 -5.87
C GLY A 21 0.80 1.27 -4.83
N GLY A 22 0.23 1.50 -3.64
CA GLY A 22 0.87 2.24 -2.56
C GLY A 22 0.11 3.49 -2.10
N SER A 23 -1.10 3.75 -2.60
CA SER A 23 -1.77 5.05 -2.40
C SER A 23 -2.30 5.32 -0.98
N ILE A 24 -2.29 4.34 -0.06
CA ILE A 24 -2.41 4.52 1.39
C ILE A 24 -1.01 4.56 2.02
N ARG A 25 -0.20 3.56 1.72
CA ARG A 25 1.10 3.32 2.37
C ARG A 25 2.12 4.41 2.06
N LEU A 26 2.20 4.88 0.81
CA LEU A 26 3.11 5.96 0.43
C LEU A 26 2.75 7.30 1.10
N PRO A 27 1.50 7.79 1.06
CA PRO A 27 1.12 8.99 1.82
C PRO A 27 1.36 8.85 3.32
N ALA A 28 1.09 7.69 3.91
CA ALA A 28 1.39 7.44 5.31
C ALA A 28 2.89 7.60 5.60
N PHE A 29 3.73 6.97 4.79
CA PHE A 29 5.18 7.06 4.89
C PHE A 29 5.69 8.51 4.77
N PHE A 30 5.28 9.24 3.73
CA PHE A 30 5.76 10.60 3.49
C PHE A 30 5.26 11.63 4.50
N ASN A 31 4.16 11.36 5.19
CA ASN A 31 3.60 12.27 6.18
C ASN A 31 3.85 11.81 7.64
N GLY A 32 4.54 10.69 7.85
CA GLY A 32 4.86 10.19 9.18
C GLY A 32 3.64 9.74 9.98
N VAL A 33 2.63 9.18 9.30
CA VAL A 33 1.42 8.62 9.91
C VAL A 33 1.31 7.13 9.61
N PHE A 34 0.37 6.44 10.25
CA PHE A 34 0.10 5.03 9.99
C PHE A 34 -0.96 4.89 8.91
N GLY A 35 -0.74 3.96 7.97
CA GLY A 35 -1.69 3.63 6.92
C GLY A 35 -1.79 2.12 6.77
N HIS A 36 -3.01 1.61 6.78
CA HIS A 36 -3.27 0.18 6.64
C HIS A 36 -3.99 -0.12 5.33
N LYS A 37 -3.34 -0.92 4.49
CA LYS A 37 -3.97 -1.50 3.31
C LYS A 37 -4.39 -2.93 3.65
N PRO A 38 -5.67 -3.18 3.91
CA PRO A 38 -6.16 -4.53 4.20
C PRO A 38 -6.16 -5.41 2.96
N SER A 39 -6.48 -6.67 3.14
CA SER A 39 -6.76 -7.60 2.04
C SER A 39 -7.90 -7.06 1.18
N ALA A 40 -7.79 -7.27 -0.14
CA ALA A 40 -8.88 -6.92 -1.05
C ALA A 40 -10.15 -7.67 -0.64
N GLY A 41 -11.30 -7.00 -0.73
CA GLY A 41 -12.57 -7.57 -0.34
C GLY A 41 -12.88 -7.56 1.16
N LEU A 42 -11.96 -7.11 2.04
CA LEU A 42 -12.26 -6.98 3.47
C LEU A 42 -13.13 -5.74 3.77
N ILE A 43 -12.83 -4.62 3.12
CA ILE A 43 -13.56 -3.36 3.27
C ILE A 43 -14.20 -3.01 1.92
N PRO A 44 -15.49 -2.61 1.88
CA PRO A 44 -16.16 -2.24 0.64
C PRO A 44 -15.47 -1.09 -0.08
N ASN A 45 -15.49 -1.14 -1.40
CA ASN A 45 -15.05 -0.04 -2.27
C ASN A 45 -16.22 0.84 -2.74
N THR A 46 -17.39 0.73 -2.12
CA THR A 46 -18.57 1.53 -2.44
C THR A 46 -18.26 3.01 -2.32
N GLY A 47 -18.60 3.77 -3.37
CA GLY A 47 -18.29 5.20 -3.46
C GLY A 47 -16.85 5.52 -3.85
N GLN A 48 -15.99 4.52 -4.04
CA GLN A 48 -14.63 4.71 -4.55
C GLN A 48 -14.65 5.30 -5.95
N HIS A 49 -13.84 6.31 -6.18
CA HIS A 49 -13.60 6.86 -7.50
C HIS A 49 -12.08 6.97 -7.77
N PRO A 50 -11.61 6.54 -8.94
CA PRO A 50 -12.35 5.83 -10.01
C PRO A 50 -12.71 4.39 -9.58
N LEU A 51 -13.76 3.84 -10.19
CA LEU A 51 -14.13 2.44 -9.98
C LEU A 51 -13.07 1.52 -10.57
N ALA A 52 -12.61 0.57 -9.78
CA ALA A 52 -11.80 -0.54 -10.25
C ALA A 52 -12.72 -1.70 -10.69
N HIS A 53 -12.30 -2.44 -11.70
CA HIS A 53 -13.01 -3.56 -12.25
C HIS A 53 -12.10 -4.78 -12.44
N ASN A 54 -12.68 -5.97 -12.48
CA ASN A 54 -11.99 -7.22 -12.80
C ASN A 54 -10.73 -7.44 -11.94
N GLU A 55 -9.62 -7.77 -12.57
CA GLU A 55 -8.35 -8.07 -11.90
C GLU A 55 -7.79 -6.91 -11.06
N ALA A 56 -8.13 -5.65 -11.38
CA ALA A 56 -7.71 -4.50 -10.59
C ALA A 56 -8.27 -4.53 -9.17
N LEU A 57 -9.46 -5.11 -8.96
CA LEU A 57 -10.07 -5.30 -7.64
C LEU A 57 -9.21 -6.19 -6.71
N ARG A 58 -8.45 -7.13 -7.27
CA ARG A 58 -7.56 -8.00 -6.49
C ARG A 58 -6.42 -7.24 -5.82
N PHE A 59 -6.05 -6.09 -6.36
CA PHE A 59 -4.99 -5.24 -5.83
C PHE A 59 -5.51 -4.06 -5.03
N LEU A 60 -6.78 -3.66 -5.25
CA LEU A 60 -7.39 -2.53 -4.58
C LEU A 60 -7.76 -2.90 -3.15
N GLY A 61 -7.34 -2.09 -2.19
CA GLY A 61 -7.81 -2.13 -0.83
C GLY A 61 -8.17 -0.73 -0.34
N THR A 62 -9.37 -0.57 0.17
CA THR A 62 -9.76 0.62 0.93
C THR A 62 -9.32 0.44 2.38
N GLY A 63 -8.81 1.51 3.01
CA GLY A 63 -8.32 1.38 4.38
C GLY A 63 -8.02 2.71 5.06
N PRO A 64 -7.81 2.67 6.39
CA PRO A 64 -7.60 3.85 7.21
C PRO A 64 -6.17 4.39 7.18
N LEU A 65 -6.07 5.71 7.40
CA LEU A 65 -4.86 6.41 7.80
C LEU A 65 -5.12 7.08 9.16
N CYS A 66 -4.19 7.00 10.10
CA CYS A 66 -4.30 7.61 11.42
C CYS A 66 -2.93 7.94 12.01
N ARG A 67 -2.91 8.77 13.07
CA ARG A 67 -1.66 9.19 13.72
C ARG A 67 -1.07 8.13 14.66
N ARG A 68 -1.86 7.14 15.07
CA ARG A 68 -1.44 6.09 16.00
C ARG A 68 -1.76 4.72 15.43
N ALA A 69 -0.89 3.77 15.62
CA ALA A 69 -1.10 2.39 15.15
C ALA A 69 -2.31 1.74 15.83
N GLU A 70 -2.56 2.08 17.09
CA GLU A 70 -3.65 1.55 17.91
C GLU A 70 -5.04 1.90 17.35
N ASP A 71 -5.14 3.01 16.60
CA ASP A 71 -6.41 3.44 15.98
C ASP A 71 -6.77 2.62 14.73
N LEU A 72 -5.80 1.90 14.14
CA LEU A 72 -6.02 1.14 12.91
C LEU A 72 -7.05 0.03 13.07
N MET A 73 -6.88 -0.81 14.09
CA MET A 73 -7.76 -1.98 14.25
C MET A 73 -9.20 -1.62 14.60
N PRO A 74 -9.48 -0.65 15.50
CA PRO A 74 -10.84 -0.14 15.72
C PRO A 74 -11.50 0.36 14.43
N LEU A 75 -10.79 1.10 13.60
CA LEU A 75 -11.30 1.58 12.32
C LEU A 75 -11.58 0.43 11.34
N VAL A 76 -10.67 -0.53 11.25
CA VAL A 76 -10.88 -1.73 10.41
C VAL A 76 -12.11 -2.51 10.86
N ARG A 77 -12.32 -2.69 12.15
CA ARG A 77 -13.50 -3.39 12.70
C ARG A 77 -14.83 -2.72 12.35
N VAL A 78 -14.84 -1.38 12.26
CA VAL A 78 -16.03 -0.62 11.86
C VAL A 78 -16.28 -0.69 10.36
N LEU A 79 -15.23 -0.75 9.56
CA LEU A 79 -15.30 -0.67 8.11
C LEU A 79 -15.44 -2.03 7.42
N ALA A 80 -15.00 -3.11 8.06
CA ALA A 80 -14.93 -4.44 7.46
C ALA A 80 -16.30 -5.10 7.32
N GLY A 81 -16.46 -5.85 6.26
CA GLY A 81 -17.61 -6.67 5.95
C GLY A 81 -18.52 -6.09 4.87
N PRO A 82 -19.42 -6.93 4.34
CA PRO A 82 -20.31 -6.55 3.25
C PRO A 82 -21.27 -5.42 3.62
N ASP A 83 -21.38 -4.42 2.74
CA ASP A 83 -22.35 -3.32 2.85
C ASP A 83 -23.61 -3.54 1.98
N GLY A 84 -23.67 -4.66 1.27
CA GLY A 84 -24.77 -5.02 0.37
C GLY A 84 -24.73 -4.32 -1.00
N LEU A 85 -23.71 -3.49 -1.26
CA LEU A 85 -23.56 -2.72 -2.50
C LEU A 85 -22.31 -3.14 -3.29
N ASP A 86 -21.22 -3.42 -2.62
CA ASP A 86 -19.99 -3.93 -3.26
C ASP A 86 -19.99 -5.47 -3.26
N PRO A 87 -20.24 -6.12 -4.42
CA PRO A 87 -20.28 -7.57 -4.52
C PRO A 87 -18.92 -8.23 -4.36
N SER A 88 -17.83 -7.47 -4.36
CA SER A 88 -16.46 -7.98 -4.15
C SER A 88 -16.08 -8.09 -2.68
N THR A 89 -16.95 -7.62 -1.77
CA THR A 89 -16.68 -7.66 -0.33
C THR A 89 -17.16 -8.95 0.29
N GLU A 90 -16.30 -9.56 1.09
CA GLU A 90 -16.57 -10.83 1.78
C GLU A 90 -16.50 -10.65 3.29
N SER A 91 -17.26 -11.47 4.01
CA SER A 91 -17.13 -11.55 5.48
C SER A 91 -15.88 -12.34 5.82
N MET A 92 -14.88 -11.67 6.37
CA MET A 92 -13.61 -12.28 6.79
C MET A 92 -13.47 -12.15 8.31
N PRO A 93 -13.00 -13.19 9.02
CA PRO A 93 -12.72 -13.10 10.43
C PRO A 93 -11.58 -12.11 10.69
N LEU A 94 -11.76 -11.26 11.70
CA LEU A 94 -10.73 -10.36 12.18
C LEU A 94 -10.11 -10.93 13.45
N GLY A 95 -8.78 -11.09 13.45
CA GLY A 95 -8.04 -11.42 14.66
C GLY A 95 -7.91 -10.23 15.63
N ASP A 96 -7.37 -10.51 16.81
CA ASP A 96 -6.95 -9.46 17.73
C ASP A 96 -5.44 -9.26 17.65
N PRO A 97 -4.94 -8.03 17.46
CA PRO A 97 -3.50 -7.75 17.49
C PRO A 97 -2.83 -8.16 18.81
N ALA A 98 -3.58 -8.20 19.92
CA ALA A 98 -3.07 -8.65 21.21
C ALA A 98 -2.75 -10.15 21.27
N ASP A 99 -3.37 -10.95 20.39
CA ASP A 99 -3.15 -12.40 20.33
C ASP A 99 -1.92 -12.79 19.50
N VAL A 100 -1.18 -11.82 18.96
CA VAL A 100 0.00 -12.10 18.12
C VAL A 100 1.14 -12.63 18.97
N ASP A 101 1.50 -13.90 18.76
CA ASP A 101 2.66 -14.52 19.39
C ASP A 101 3.93 -14.29 18.54
N PHE A 102 4.76 -13.36 18.98
CA PHE A 102 6.02 -13.05 18.29
C PHE A 102 7.00 -14.24 18.25
N GLN A 103 6.94 -15.15 19.21
CA GLN A 103 7.85 -16.32 19.23
C GLN A 103 7.56 -17.30 18.11
N GLN A 104 6.34 -17.30 17.57
CA GLN A 104 5.97 -18.11 16.41
C GLN A 104 6.15 -17.38 15.07
N MET A 105 6.56 -16.10 15.09
CA MET A 105 6.76 -15.34 13.87
C MET A 105 8.04 -15.70 13.15
N ASN A 106 7.95 -15.92 11.84
CA ASN A 106 9.08 -15.96 10.92
C ASN A 106 9.07 -14.68 10.08
N VAL A 107 10.05 -13.84 10.29
CA VAL A 107 10.20 -12.55 9.61
C VAL A 107 11.28 -12.65 8.55
N ILE A 108 10.97 -12.25 7.34
CA ILE A 108 11.93 -12.15 6.24
C ILE A 108 12.16 -10.67 5.95
N THR A 109 13.40 -10.24 6.04
CA THR A 109 13.80 -8.90 5.61
C THR A 109 14.29 -8.96 4.16
N VAL A 110 13.82 -8.00 3.35
CA VAL A 110 14.21 -7.85 1.94
C VAL A 110 14.76 -6.45 1.75
N PRO A 111 16.10 -6.27 1.74
CA PRO A 111 16.72 -4.95 1.79
C PRO A 111 16.54 -4.13 0.51
N ASP A 112 16.31 -4.78 -0.62
CA ASP A 112 15.97 -4.14 -1.90
C ASP A 112 15.31 -5.14 -2.86
N ASN A 113 14.84 -4.65 -3.99
CA ASN A 113 14.17 -5.48 -5.00
C ASN A 113 15.12 -5.96 -6.12
N GLY A 114 16.44 -5.81 -5.97
CA GLY A 114 17.43 -6.20 -6.97
C GLY A 114 17.50 -5.27 -8.21
N ARG A 115 16.62 -4.27 -8.33
CA ARG A 115 16.61 -3.29 -9.43
C ARG A 115 16.98 -1.89 -8.96
N GLN A 116 16.51 -1.49 -7.80
CA GLN A 116 16.79 -0.19 -7.20
C GLN A 116 17.31 -0.39 -5.78
N LYS A 117 18.39 0.28 -5.44
CA LYS A 117 18.91 0.28 -4.07
C LYS A 117 18.03 1.17 -3.19
N ALA A 118 17.60 0.64 -2.07
CA ALA A 118 16.94 1.45 -1.06
C ALA A 118 17.93 2.44 -0.42
N ASP A 119 17.44 3.62 -0.05
CA ASP A 119 18.20 4.61 0.70
C ASP A 119 18.72 4.05 2.03
N GLY A 120 19.86 4.56 2.49
CA GLY A 120 20.48 4.10 3.74
C GLY A 120 19.59 4.27 4.96
N ALA A 121 18.83 5.36 5.04
CA ALA A 121 17.90 5.60 6.15
C ALA A 121 16.75 4.57 6.16
N LEU A 122 16.25 4.17 4.99
CA LEU A 122 15.23 3.11 4.87
C LEU A 122 15.76 1.75 5.30
N LYS A 123 16.98 1.41 4.88
CA LYS A 123 17.65 0.16 5.32
C LYS A 123 17.83 0.12 6.83
N GLN A 124 18.29 1.22 7.43
CA GLN A 124 18.42 1.32 8.88
C GLN A 124 17.06 1.21 9.60
N ALA A 125 16.00 1.82 9.06
CA ALA A 125 14.67 1.70 9.63
C ALA A 125 14.17 0.25 9.60
N GLN A 126 14.39 -0.46 8.48
CA GLN A 126 14.07 -1.88 8.35
C GLN A 126 14.87 -2.73 9.36
N GLN A 127 16.17 -2.47 9.50
CA GLN A 127 17.02 -3.17 10.46
C GLN A 127 16.58 -2.95 11.91
N ARG A 128 16.21 -1.71 12.29
CA ARG A 128 15.65 -1.42 13.62
C ARG A 128 14.35 -2.18 13.88
N ALA A 129 13.45 -2.22 12.89
CA ALA A 129 12.21 -2.99 13.01
C ALA A 129 12.48 -4.49 13.16
N ALA A 130 13.38 -5.03 12.35
CA ALA A 130 13.81 -6.43 12.42
C ALA A 130 14.39 -6.78 13.78
N ALA A 131 15.34 -5.99 14.29
CA ALA A 131 15.96 -6.19 15.60
C ALA A 131 14.94 -6.07 16.75
N HIS A 132 13.96 -5.18 16.63
CA HIS A 132 12.89 -5.09 17.61
C HIS A 132 12.02 -6.35 17.63
N LEU A 133 11.59 -6.86 16.47
CA LEU A 133 10.82 -8.10 16.39
C LEU A 133 11.61 -9.30 16.92
N GLU A 134 12.90 -9.37 16.62
CA GLU A 134 13.81 -10.40 17.16
C GLU A 134 13.90 -10.31 18.69
N SER A 135 13.97 -9.11 19.26
CA SER A 135 13.97 -8.90 20.72
C SER A 135 12.66 -9.35 21.39
N LEU A 136 11.57 -9.44 20.65
CA LEU A 136 10.27 -9.98 21.08
C LEU A 136 10.15 -11.49 20.87
N GLY A 137 11.19 -12.13 20.33
CA GLY A 137 11.26 -13.58 20.14
C GLY A 137 10.99 -14.07 18.71
N ALA A 138 10.76 -13.18 17.75
CA ALA A 138 10.57 -13.58 16.36
C ALA A 138 11.87 -14.12 15.74
N THR A 139 11.74 -15.10 14.85
CA THR A 139 12.86 -15.56 14.03
C THR A 139 13.01 -14.64 12.81
N VAL A 140 14.13 -13.91 12.73
CA VAL A 140 14.39 -12.96 11.64
C VAL A 140 15.45 -13.53 10.69
N ARG A 141 15.23 -13.39 9.38
CA ARG A 141 16.18 -13.83 8.35
C ARG A 141 16.20 -12.83 7.19
N ASP A 142 17.39 -12.52 6.69
CA ASP A 142 17.54 -11.81 5.44
C ASP A 142 17.35 -12.76 4.26
N LYS A 143 16.60 -12.32 3.25
CA LYS A 143 16.41 -13.08 2.02
C LYS A 143 16.42 -12.17 0.81
N HIS A 144 17.08 -12.63 -0.24
CA HIS A 144 17.02 -12.04 -1.56
C HIS A 144 16.08 -12.87 -2.44
N PHE A 145 15.26 -12.18 -3.26
CA PHE A 145 14.35 -12.81 -4.22
C PHE A 145 14.67 -12.25 -5.60
N ASP A 146 15.24 -13.07 -6.46
CA ASP A 146 15.65 -12.67 -7.83
C ASP A 146 14.48 -12.14 -8.66
N ASP A 147 13.28 -12.69 -8.46
CA ASP A 147 12.07 -12.30 -9.19
C ASP A 147 11.53 -10.92 -8.80
N PHE A 148 11.92 -10.38 -7.63
CA PHE A 148 11.45 -9.07 -7.18
C PHE A 148 11.88 -7.91 -8.10
N ARG A 149 12.96 -8.08 -8.86
CA ARG A 149 13.35 -7.13 -9.91
C ARG A 149 12.28 -6.94 -10.99
N HIS A 150 11.40 -7.93 -11.17
CA HIS A 150 10.30 -7.92 -12.15
C HIS A 150 8.96 -7.50 -11.56
N ALA A 151 8.88 -7.26 -10.24
CA ALA A 151 7.62 -7.01 -9.54
C ALA A 151 6.82 -5.83 -10.14
N ILE A 152 7.48 -4.74 -10.50
CA ILE A 152 6.84 -3.57 -11.12
C ILE A 152 6.29 -3.93 -12.51
N ASP A 153 7.07 -4.65 -13.31
CA ASP A 153 6.67 -5.04 -14.68
C ASP A 153 5.49 -6.01 -14.62
N MET A 154 5.50 -6.97 -13.70
CA MET A 154 4.39 -7.88 -13.45
C MET A 154 3.14 -7.15 -13.00
N TRP A 155 3.26 -6.21 -12.04
CA TRP A 155 2.15 -5.40 -11.56
C TRP A 155 1.54 -4.53 -12.67
N LEU A 156 2.37 -3.83 -13.46
CA LEU A 156 1.91 -3.01 -14.58
C LEU A 156 1.22 -3.85 -15.66
N THR A 157 1.74 -5.04 -15.96
CA THR A 157 1.14 -5.96 -16.93
C THR A 157 -0.23 -6.42 -16.46
N ASN A 158 -0.35 -6.86 -15.20
CA ASN A 158 -1.64 -7.27 -14.64
C ASN A 158 -2.64 -6.12 -14.65
N LEU A 159 -2.24 -4.93 -14.20
CA LEU A 159 -3.12 -3.77 -14.16
C LEU A 159 -3.59 -3.35 -15.56
N SER A 160 -2.69 -3.34 -16.55
CA SER A 160 -3.04 -2.99 -17.93
C SER A 160 -3.90 -4.04 -18.63
N SER A 161 -3.74 -5.32 -18.29
CA SER A 161 -4.55 -6.42 -18.82
C SER A 161 -5.98 -6.38 -18.25
N ALA A 162 -6.10 -6.03 -16.96
CA ALA A 162 -7.37 -6.01 -16.24
C ALA A 162 -8.35 -4.96 -16.77
N GLU A 163 -7.86 -3.82 -17.24
CA GLU A 163 -8.70 -2.67 -17.55
C GLU A 163 -8.79 -2.32 -19.05
N GLY A 164 -8.02 -3.01 -19.89
CA GLY A 164 -7.90 -2.67 -21.31
C GLY A 164 -7.20 -1.32 -21.53
N LYS A 165 -6.63 -1.10 -22.71
CA LYS A 165 -5.78 0.07 -23.06
C LYS A 165 -6.42 1.45 -22.86
N HIS A 166 -7.71 1.52 -22.56
CA HIS A 166 -8.47 2.79 -22.48
C HIS A 166 -8.76 3.25 -21.05
N THR A 167 -8.69 2.39 -20.05
CA THR A 167 -9.21 2.70 -18.71
C THR A 167 -8.22 3.51 -17.88
N PHE A 168 -6.93 3.18 -17.91
CA PHE A 168 -5.93 4.00 -17.24
C PHE A 168 -5.87 5.43 -17.79
N ARG A 169 -6.03 5.60 -19.11
CA ARG A 169 -6.18 6.91 -19.76
C ARG A 169 -7.44 7.66 -19.37
N LYS A 170 -8.57 6.96 -19.15
CA LYS A 170 -9.82 7.56 -18.65
C LYS A 170 -9.73 7.97 -17.19
N LEU A 171 -9.08 7.14 -16.37
CA LEU A 171 -8.85 7.35 -14.94
C LEU A 171 -8.02 8.61 -14.66
N MET A 172 -7.01 8.87 -15.48
CA MET A 172 -6.07 9.98 -15.27
C MET A 172 -6.45 11.28 -15.98
N GLY A 173 -7.62 11.34 -16.65
CA GLY A 173 -8.04 12.52 -17.42
C GLY A 173 -7.23 12.72 -18.72
N ARG A 174 -7.91 13.07 -19.79
CA ARG A 174 -7.35 13.08 -21.16
C ARG A 174 -6.17 14.02 -21.42
N ARG A 175 -5.87 14.99 -20.56
CA ARG A 175 -4.84 16.03 -20.80
C ARG A 175 -3.55 15.85 -19.99
N GLU A 176 -3.60 15.18 -18.84
CA GLU A 176 -2.45 15.10 -17.92
C GLU A 176 -1.64 13.80 -18.01
N THR A 177 -2.19 12.77 -18.65
CA THR A 177 -1.55 11.45 -18.76
C THR A 177 -0.22 11.48 -19.52
N GLY A 178 -0.09 12.34 -20.54
CA GLY A 178 1.16 12.45 -21.30
C GLY A 178 2.32 13.03 -20.48
N ALA A 179 2.02 13.95 -19.55
CA ALA A 179 3.04 14.56 -18.70
C ALA A 179 3.43 13.65 -17.52
N LEU A 180 2.46 13.02 -16.86
CA LEU A 180 2.70 12.15 -15.70
C LEU A 180 3.38 10.83 -16.09
N VAL A 181 2.91 10.17 -17.14
CA VAL A 181 3.56 8.95 -17.66
C VAL A 181 4.92 9.26 -18.23
N GLY A 182 5.10 10.41 -18.90
CA GLY A 182 6.39 10.88 -19.36
C GLY A 182 7.34 11.27 -18.21
N GLN A 183 6.84 11.78 -17.10
CA GLN A 183 7.61 12.05 -15.88
C GLN A 183 7.97 10.77 -15.14
N LEU A 184 7.02 9.86 -14.97
CA LEU A 184 7.26 8.54 -14.39
C LEU A 184 8.24 7.71 -15.25
N ALA A 185 8.09 7.72 -16.56
CA ALA A 185 9.01 7.06 -17.44
C ALA A 185 10.41 7.69 -17.42
N ARG A 186 10.52 9.01 -17.35
CA ARG A 186 11.80 9.72 -17.18
C ARG A 186 12.43 9.44 -15.81
N TRP A 187 11.63 9.39 -14.75
CA TRP A 187 12.10 9.05 -13.42
C TRP A 187 12.58 7.59 -13.34
N LEU A 188 11.87 6.65 -13.99
CA LEU A 188 12.25 5.23 -14.08
C LEU A 188 13.49 4.98 -14.95
N VAL A 189 13.76 5.84 -15.93
CA VAL A 189 14.92 5.72 -16.85
C VAL A 189 16.16 6.46 -16.33
N GLY A 190 16.09 7.10 -15.16
CA GLY A 190 17.28 7.69 -14.51
C GLY A 190 17.66 9.07 -15.00
N GLY A 191 16.75 9.81 -15.60
CA GLY A 191 16.96 11.16 -16.09
C GLY A 191 16.37 12.26 -15.20
N ALA A 192 16.65 12.25 -13.90
CA ALA A 192 16.42 13.42 -13.05
C ALA A 192 17.72 14.22 -12.96
N GLU A 193 18.01 15.01 -13.97
CA GLU A 193 18.90 16.15 -13.80
C GLU A 193 18.16 17.24 -13.02
N HIS A 194 18.68 17.55 -11.85
CA HIS A 194 18.28 18.72 -11.09
C HIS A 194 18.73 19.98 -11.84
N SER A 195 17.80 20.79 -12.25
CA SER A 195 17.99 22.22 -12.49
C SER A 195 16.98 23.00 -11.67
#